data_1283c62592c79e2107c42eb4a98bd3d7
#
_entry.id   1283c62592c79e2107c42eb4a98bd3d7
#
_cell.length_a   1.000
_cell.length_b   1.000
_cell.length_c   1.000
_cell.angle_alpha   90.00
_cell.angle_beta   90.00
_cell.angle_gamma   90.00
#
_symmetry.space_group_name_H-M   'P 1'
#
loop_
_entity.id
_entity.type
_entity.pdbx_description
1 polymer ?
#
loop_
_entity_poly.entity_id
_entity_poly.type
_entity_poly.pdbx_seq_one_letter_code
_entity_poly.pdbx_strand_id
1 'polypeptide(L)'
;DADGKEDFYGFAFKMDLKSLVWYSPEQFEDNGYDIPTTMEELIALSDQMVADGNTPWCIGVESGNATGWTATDWMEDLMLRTTSPENYDRWVSNDLPFNSPEVLNAMEVYGQFSRNDDYVAGGASSVATTFFGDAPKGLFSSPASCLMHRQASFIPAFFPKKGEEVANGE
;
A
#
# COMPACT_ATOMS: atom_id res chain seq x y z
N ASP A 1 -16.45 27.98 -4.91
CA ASP A 1 -17.92 28.11 -4.99
C ASP A 1 -18.37 28.74 -6.30
N ALA A 2 -19.58 28.38 -6.79
CA ALA A 2 -20.12 28.93 -8.03
C ALA A 2 -20.39 30.44 -7.96
N ASP A 3 -20.45 31.01 -6.76
CA ASP A 3 -20.62 32.45 -6.51
C ASP A 3 -19.31 33.17 -6.10
N GLY A 4 -18.18 32.47 -6.11
CA GLY A 4 -16.85 32.99 -5.77
C GLY A 4 -16.64 33.29 -4.29
N LYS A 5 -17.50 32.80 -3.39
CA LYS A 5 -17.30 32.90 -1.94
C LYS A 5 -16.62 31.68 -1.37
N GLU A 6 -15.77 31.90 -0.39
CA GLU A 6 -15.20 30.85 0.43
C GLU A 6 -16.17 30.53 1.58
N ASP A 7 -16.71 29.29 1.57
CA ASP A 7 -17.61 28.80 2.61
C ASP A 7 -17.02 27.56 3.26
N PHE A 8 -17.30 27.36 4.55
CA PHE A 8 -16.95 26.13 5.25
C PHE A 8 -18.03 25.07 5.01
N TYR A 9 -17.69 23.99 4.30
CA TYR A 9 -18.57 22.84 4.06
C TYR A 9 -18.36 21.69 5.05
N GLY A 10 -17.29 21.75 5.84
CA GLY A 10 -16.96 20.74 6.84
C GLY A 10 -15.66 21.07 7.56
N PHE A 11 -15.33 20.27 8.54
CA PHE A 11 -14.06 20.35 9.25
C PHE A 11 -13.39 18.98 9.32
N ALA A 12 -12.06 18.93 9.39
CA ALA A 12 -11.33 17.69 9.54
C ALA A 12 -11.59 17.10 10.93
N PHE A 13 -12.20 15.92 10.96
CA PHE A 13 -12.51 15.19 12.20
C PHE A 13 -11.44 14.16 12.55
N LYS A 14 -10.87 13.49 11.52
CA LYS A 14 -9.83 12.48 11.65
C LYS A 14 -8.84 12.62 10.50
N MET A 15 -7.58 12.38 10.80
CA MET A 15 -6.53 12.27 9.78
C MET A 15 -5.81 10.95 9.96
N ASP A 16 -5.55 10.26 8.84
CA ASP A 16 -4.75 9.06 8.79
C ASP A 16 -3.49 9.33 7.96
N LEU A 17 -2.34 8.93 8.49
CA LEU A 17 -1.09 8.95 7.73
C LEU A 17 -1.18 7.83 6.69
N LYS A 18 -0.98 8.19 5.42
CA LYS A 18 -1.04 7.26 4.28
C LYS A 18 0.34 6.70 3.94
N SER A 19 0.37 5.69 3.08
CA SER A 19 1.59 5.18 2.45
C SER A 19 2.63 4.54 3.39
N LEU A 20 2.20 4.07 4.56
CA LEU A 20 3.05 3.32 5.47
C LEU A 20 3.24 1.88 4.96
N VAL A 21 4.46 1.37 5.08
CA VAL A 21 4.76 -0.06 4.91
C VAL A 21 4.93 -0.67 6.30
N TRP A 22 4.05 -1.61 6.61
CA TRP A 22 4.03 -2.36 7.86
C TRP A 22 4.82 -3.66 7.67
N TYR A 23 5.69 -3.99 8.60
CA TYR A 23 6.52 -5.19 8.60
C TYR A 23 6.84 -5.59 10.04
N SER A 24 7.33 -6.83 10.24
CA SER A 24 7.86 -7.26 11.53
C SER A 24 9.38 -7.02 11.57
N PRO A 25 9.88 -6.17 12.48
CA PRO A 25 11.32 -5.97 12.64
C PRO A 25 12.07 -7.27 12.97
N GLU A 26 11.47 -8.15 13.79
CA GLU A 26 12.04 -9.46 14.13
C GLU A 26 12.22 -10.33 12.88
N GLN A 27 11.19 -10.41 12.00
CA GLN A 27 11.29 -11.18 10.76
C GLN A 27 12.32 -10.61 9.79
N PHE A 28 12.46 -9.28 9.73
CA PHE A 28 13.48 -8.64 8.91
C PHE A 28 14.89 -8.95 9.43
N GLU A 29 15.11 -8.86 10.75
CA GLU A 29 16.38 -9.19 11.40
C GLU A 29 16.75 -10.66 11.20
N ASP A 30 15.79 -11.58 11.42
CA ASP A 30 16.00 -13.03 11.28
C ASP A 30 16.38 -13.44 9.84
N ASN A 31 15.85 -12.74 8.83
CA ASN A 31 16.14 -13.00 7.42
C ASN A 31 17.28 -12.12 6.87
N GLY A 32 17.81 -11.17 7.64
CA GLY A 32 18.87 -10.27 7.22
C GLY A 32 18.43 -9.25 6.17
N TYR A 33 17.17 -8.78 6.23
CA TYR A 33 16.64 -7.79 5.32
C TYR A 33 16.87 -6.37 5.83
N ASP A 34 17.45 -5.52 4.99
CA ASP A 34 17.59 -4.10 5.24
C ASP A 34 16.30 -3.33 4.91
N ILE A 35 16.05 -2.25 5.65
CA ILE A 35 14.90 -1.38 5.38
C ILE A 35 15.20 -0.53 4.13
N PRO A 36 14.40 -0.65 3.05
CA PRO A 36 14.63 0.10 1.82
C PRO A 36 14.34 1.59 2.00
N THR A 37 15.11 2.43 1.36
CA THR A 37 14.97 3.89 1.37
C THR A 37 14.53 4.47 0.04
N THR A 38 14.59 3.67 -1.04
CA THR A 38 14.14 4.04 -2.38
C THR A 38 13.16 3.00 -2.93
N MET A 39 12.48 3.34 -4.03
CA MET A 39 11.57 2.41 -4.72
C MET A 39 12.35 1.25 -5.35
N GLU A 40 13.52 1.53 -5.89
CA GLU A 40 14.40 0.53 -6.48
C GLU A 40 14.87 -0.49 -5.43
N GLU A 41 15.24 -0.01 -4.23
CA GLU A 41 15.60 -0.88 -3.12
C GLU A 41 14.40 -1.71 -2.63
N LEU A 42 13.18 -1.14 -2.63
CA LEU A 42 11.96 -1.86 -2.24
C LEU A 42 11.64 -2.99 -3.24
N ILE A 43 11.81 -2.76 -4.53
CA ILE A 43 11.66 -3.77 -5.58
C ILE A 43 12.74 -4.85 -5.41
N ALA A 44 14.01 -4.45 -5.26
CA ALA A 44 15.12 -5.38 -5.07
C ALA A 44 14.94 -6.24 -3.80
N LEU A 45 14.45 -5.66 -2.70
CA LEU A 45 14.11 -6.40 -1.49
C LEU A 45 12.98 -7.41 -1.74
N SER A 46 11.97 -7.01 -2.51
CA SER A 46 10.87 -7.94 -2.87
C SER A 46 11.39 -9.11 -3.70
N ASP A 47 12.29 -8.88 -4.67
CA ASP A 47 12.94 -9.93 -5.44
C ASP A 47 13.80 -10.85 -4.56
N GLN A 48 14.55 -10.27 -3.62
CA GLN A 48 15.35 -11.04 -2.65
C GLN A 48 14.46 -11.95 -1.81
N MET A 49 13.34 -11.43 -1.25
CA MET A 49 12.40 -12.22 -0.46
C MET A 49 11.87 -13.43 -1.25
N VAL A 50 11.52 -13.22 -2.53
CA VAL A 50 11.10 -14.33 -3.42
C VAL A 50 12.23 -15.34 -3.62
N ALA A 51 13.46 -14.89 -3.86
CA ALA A 51 14.61 -15.78 -4.03
C ALA A 51 14.91 -16.61 -2.77
N ASP A 52 14.63 -16.06 -1.59
CA ASP A 52 14.76 -16.72 -0.29
C ASP A 52 13.57 -17.63 0.04
N GLY A 53 12.55 -17.70 -0.84
CA GLY A 53 11.36 -18.52 -0.67
C GLY A 53 10.26 -17.89 0.19
N ASN A 54 10.36 -16.58 0.45
CA ASN A 54 9.37 -15.80 1.17
C ASN A 54 8.44 -15.05 0.19
N THR A 55 7.22 -14.76 0.63
CA THR A 55 6.29 -13.90 -0.11
C THR A 55 6.39 -12.47 0.41
N PRO A 56 6.76 -11.48 -0.43
CA PRO A 56 6.94 -10.10 0.03
C PRO A 56 5.68 -9.45 0.57
N TRP A 57 4.55 -9.55 -0.14
CA TRP A 57 3.44 -8.63 0.02
C TRP A 57 2.12 -9.29 0.43
N CYS A 58 1.51 -8.69 1.46
CA CYS A 58 0.13 -8.90 1.86
C CYS A 58 -0.74 -7.83 1.18
N ILE A 59 -1.38 -8.12 0.04
CA ILE A 59 -2.21 -7.16 -0.70
C ILE A 59 -3.64 -7.66 -0.78
N GLY A 60 -4.61 -6.78 -0.47
CA GLY A 60 -6.03 -7.02 -0.64
C GLY A 60 -6.74 -5.70 -0.89
N VAL A 61 -7.64 -5.66 -1.88
CA VAL A 61 -8.38 -4.46 -2.27
C VAL A 61 -9.90 -4.63 -2.16
N GLU A 62 -10.37 -5.82 -1.76
CA GLU A 62 -11.80 -6.05 -1.54
C GLU A 62 -12.29 -5.21 -0.36
N SER A 63 -13.45 -4.57 -0.51
CA SER A 63 -14.11 -3.73 0.50
C SER A 63 -15.59 -3.54 0.17
N GLY A 64 -16.30 -4.59 -0.27
CA GLY A 64 -17.69 -4.51 -0.69
C GLY A 64 -17.88 -3.47 -1.80
N ASN A 65 -18.81 -2.52 -1.58
CA ASN A 65 -19.10 -1.46 -2.56
C ASN A 65 -17.94 -0.47 -2.76
N ALA A 66 -16.95 -0.46 -1.87
CA ALA A 66 -15.78 0.40 -1.95
C ALA A 66 -14.53 -0.35 -2.44
N THR A 67 -14.69 -1.59 -2.96
CA THR A 67 -13.57 -2.38 -3.49
C THR A 67 -12.71 -1.56 -4.44
N GLY A 68 -11.38 -1.60 -4.22
CA GLY A 68 -10.40 -0.88 -5.02
C GLY A 68 -9.86 0.40 -4.37
N TRP A 69 -10.46 0.92 -3.30
CA TRP A 69 -9.98 2.16 -2.68
C TRP A 69 -8.52 2.09 -2.19
N THR A 70 -8.06 0.93 -1.74
CA THR A 70 -6.65 0.74 -1.35
C THR A 70 -5.70 0.82 -2.54
N ALA A 71 -6.16 0.39 -3.74
CA ALA A 71 -5.40 0.57 -4.97
C ALA A 71 -5.32 2.06 -5.38
N THR A 72 -6.37 2.84 -5.12
CA THR A 72 -6.34 4.29 -5.30
C THR A 72 -5.28 4.93 -4.40
N ASP A 73 -5.19 4.54 -3.13
CA ASP A 73 -4.13 4.99 -2.22
C ASP A 73 -2.71 4.66 -2.74
N TRP A 74 -2.53 3.50 -3.38
CA TRP A 74 -1.28 3.16 -4.06
C TRP A 74 -1.00 4.10 -5.23
N MET A 75 -2.01 4.37 -6.06
CA MET A 75 -1.85 5.25 -7.23
C MET A 75 -1.50 6.68 -6.85
N GLU A 76 -2.12 7.23 -5.82
CA GLU A 76 -1.81 8.58 -5.31
C GLU A 76 -0.36 8.67 -4.83
N ASP A 77 0.10 7.69 -4.05
CA ASP A 77 1.48 7.62 -3.58
C ASP A 77 2.48 7.47 -4.74
N LEU A 78 2.19 6.56 -5.67
CA LEU A 78 3.07 6.33 -6.82
C LEU A 78 3.14 7.52 -7.77
N MET A 79 2.06 8.26 -7.97
CA MET A 79 2.08 9.52 -8.70
C MET A 79 3.04 10.52 -8.04
N LEU A 80 3.01 10.66 -6.71
CA LEU A 80 3.92 11.56 -5.97
C LEU A 80 5.37 11.09 -5.97
N ARG A 81 5.64 9.79 -6.14
CA ARG A 81 7.00 9.22 -6.17
C ARG A 81 7.61 9.14 -7.55
N THR A 82 6.79 8.99 -8.58
CA THR A 82 7.27 8.74 -9.95
C THR A 82 7.13 9.96 -10.86
N THR A 83 6.47 11.02 -10.40
CA THR A 83 6.36 12.29 -11.13
C THR A 83 6.47 13.49 -10.17
N SER A 84 6.12 14.70 -10.61
CA SER A 84 6.23 15.90 -9.78
C SER A 84 4.91 16.22 -9.03
N PRO A 85 4.97 16.97 -7.92
CA PRO A 85 3.76 17.48 -7.25
C PRO A 85 2.85 18.29 -8.19
N GLU A 86 3.42 19.05 -9.14
CA GLU A 86 2.63 19.80 -10.11
C GLU A 86 1.83 18.88 -11.04
N ASN A 87 2.40 17.73 -11.44
CA ASN A 87 1.69 16.74 -12.22
C ASN A 87 0.60 16.04 -11.40
N TYR A 88 0.85 15.80 -10.11
CA TYR A 88 -0.16 15.30 -9.19
C TYR A 88 -1.35 16.27 -9.10
N ASP A 89 -1.10 17.57 -8.90
CA ASP A 89 -2.14 18.61 -8.83
C ASP A 89 -2.95 18.69 -10.14
N ARG A 90 -2.26 18.62 -11.29
CA ARG A 90 -2.90 18.58 -12.62
C ARG A 90 -3.73 17.32 -12.84
N TRP A 91 -3.31 16.17 -12.28
CA TRP A 91 -4.09 14.95 -12.33
C TRP A 91 -5.36 15.07 -11.48
N VAL A 92 -5.25 15.60 -10.27
CA VAL A 92 -6.40 15.81 -9.37
C VAL A 92 -7.39 16.84 -9.96
N SER A 93 -6.91 17.90 -10.61
CA SER A 93 -7.75 18.88 -11.31
C SER A 93 -8.30 18.42 -12.66
N ASN A 94 -7.90 17.22 -13.12
CA ASN A 94 -8.22 16.66 -14.43
C ASN A 94 -7.61 17.45 -15.62
N ASP A 95 -6.55 18.24 -15.38
CA ASP A 95 -5.75 18.89 -16.42
C ASP A 95 -4.68 17.93 -16.99
N LEU A 96 -4.30 16.90 -16.24
CA LEU A 96 -3.49 15.79 -16.71
C LEU A 96 -4.41 14.61 -17.00
N PRO A 97 -4.51 14.16 -18.26
CA PRO A 97 -5.38 13.04 -18.63
C PRO A 97 -5.01 11.73 -17.90
N PHE A 98 -6.01 10.93 -17.56
CA PHE A 98 -5.80 9.65 -16.85
C PHE A 98 -5.00 8.62 -17.68
N ASN A 99 -4.92 8.79 -18.99
CA ASN A 99 -4.10 7.98 -19.89
C ASN A 99 -2.77 8.67 -20.26
N SER A 100 -2.33 9.65 -19.49
CA SER A 100 -1.01 10.27 -19.68
C SER A 100 0.12 9.31 -19.36
N PRO A 101 1.34 9.54 -19.89
CA PRO A 101 2.51 8.72 -19.57
C PRO A 101 2.81 8.62 -18.08
N GLU A 102 2.60 9.70 -17.33
CA GLU A 102 2.84 9.77 -15.89
C GLU A 102 1.92 8.82 -15.11
N VAL A 103 0.62 8.84 -15.42
CA VAL A 103 -0.37 7.95 -14.80
C VAL A 103 -0.14 6.50 -15.21
N LEU A 104 0.16 6.25 -16.50
CA LEU A 104 0.48 4.91 -16.98
C LEU A 104 1.72 4.34 -16.30
N ASN A 105 2.78 5.15 -16.10
CA ASN A 105 3.96 4.74 -15.36
C ASN A 105 3.64 4.36 -13.91
N ALA A 106 2.83 5.17 -13.20
CA ALA A 106 2.39 4.83 -11.85
C ALA A 106 1.59 3.52 -11.81
N MET A 107 0.72 3.27 -12.80
CA MET A 107 -0.02 2.01 -12.94
C MET A 107 0.91 0.82 -13.22
N GLU A 108 1.93 1.00 -14.04
CA GLU A 108 2.92 -0.04 -14.33
C GLU A 108 3.70 -0.42 -13.06
N VAL A 109 4.14 0.58 -12.29
CA VAL A 109 4.83 0.33 -11.01
C VAL A 109 3.89 -0.36 -10.01
N TYR A 110 2.64 0.06 -9.89
CA TYR A 110 1.66 -0.67 -9.06
C TYR A 110 1.48 -2.12 -9.53
N GLY A 111 1.45 -2.31 -10.85
CA GLY A 111 1.34 -3.64 -11.46
C GLY A 111 2.51 -4.56 -11.13
N GLN A 112 3.73 -4.04 -10.95
CA GLN A 112 4.90 -4.84 -10.53
C GLN A 112 4.66 -5.50 -9.17
N PHE A 113 3.99 -4.80 -8.24
CA PHE A 113 3.67 -5.35 -6.92
C PHE A 113 2.42 -6.23 -6.95
N SER A 114 1.32 -5.75 -7.53
CA SER A 114 0.00 -6.36 -7.39
C SER A 114 -0.33 -7.47 -8.38
N ARG A 115 0.43 -7.57 -9.48
CA ARG A 115 0.20 -8.53 -10.58
C ARG A 115 1.29 -9.61 -10.70
N ASN A 116 2.23 -9.62 -9.78
CA ASN A 116 3.27 -10.64 -9.70
C ASN A 116 2.80 -11.75 -8.74
N ASP A 117 2.61 -12.96 -9.25
CA ASP A 117 2.13 -14.10 -8.46
C ASP A 117 3.09 -14.48 -7.33
N ASP A 118 4.40 -14.29 -7.52
CA ASP A 118 5.42 -14.59 -6.52
C ASP A 118 5.51 -13.50 -5.43
N TYR A 119 5.02 -12.29 -5.73
CA TYR A 119 5.05 -11.18 -4.78
C TYR A 119 3.88 -11.18 -3.81
N VAL A 120 2.73 -11.72 -4.19
CA VAL A 120 1.48 -11.56 -3.42
C VAL A 120 1.07 -12.85 -2.74
N ALA A 121 0.77 -12.80 -1.47
CA ALA A 121 0.18 -13.92 -0.75
C ALA A 121 -1.15 -14.37 -1.38
N GLY A 122 -1.18 -15.60 -1.85
CA GLY A 122 -2.30 -16.15 -2.62
C GLY A 122 -2.26 -15.83 -4.13
N GLY A 123 -1.17 -15.22 -4.61
CA GLY A 123 -0.98 -14.83 -6.01
C GLY A 123 -1.75 -13.56 -6.43
N ALA A 124 -1.44 -13.05 -7.60
CA ALA A 124 -2.03 -11.81 -8.15
C ALA A 124 -3.57 -11.87 -8.24
N SER A 125 -4.13 -13.03 -8.52
CA SER A 125 -5.59 -13.22 -8.62
C SER A 125 -6.32 -13.02 -7.29
N SER A 126 -5.63 -13.17 -6.14
CA SER A 126 -6.20 -12.99 -4.81
C SER A 126 -6.40 -11.51 -4.44
N VAL A 127 -5.67 -10.59 -5.07
CA VAL A 127 -5.67 -9.15 -4.75
C VAL A 127 -7.09 -8.57 -4.75
N ALA A 128 -7.88 -8.90 -5.77
CA ALA A 128 -9.23 -8.35 -5.93
C ALA A 128 -10.26 -8.96 -4.97
N THR A 129 -9.98 -10.13 -4.40
CA THR A 129 -10.91 -10.90 -3.55
C THR A 129 -10.52 -10.93 -2.08
N THR A 130 -9.30 -10.55 -1.74
CA THR A 130 -8.85 -10.45 -0.36
C THR A 130 -9.36 -9.16 0.27
N PHE A 131 -10.11 -9.29 1.38
CA PHE A 131 -10.59 -8.14 2.14
C PHE A 131 -9.40 -7.32 2.67
N PHE A 132 -9.44 -6.01 2.51
CA PHE A 132 -8.31 -5.12 2.88
C PHE A 132 -7.90 -5.27 4.34
N GLY A 133 -8.87 -5.51 5.23
CA GLY A 133 -8.63 -5.70 6.67
C GLY A 133 -8.13 -7.11 7.05
N ASP A 134 -8.23 -8.09 6.13
CA ASP A 134 -7.69 -9.42 6.33
C ASP A 134 -6.28 -9.58 5.74
N ALA A 135 -5.94 -8.79 4.72
CA ALA A 135 -4.64 -8.83 4.08
C ALA A 135 -3.46 -8.77 5.08
N PRO A 136 -3.42 -7.83 6.06
CA PRO A 136 -2.29 -7.72 6.99
C PRO A 136 -2.15 -8.90 7.96
N LYS A 137 -3.16 -9.75 8.11
CA LYS A 137 -3.10 -10.91 9.02
C LYS A 137 -1.99 -11.88 8.66
N GLY A 138 -1.57 -11.89 7.39
CA GLY A 138 -0.45 -12.68 6.91
C GLY A 138 0.88 -12.37 7.60
N LEU A 139 1.09 -11.13 8.06
CA LEU A 139 2.28 -10.71 8.83
C LEU A 139 2.39 -11.46 10.17
N PHE A 140 1.25 -11.86 10.75
CA PHE A 140 1.14 -12.43 12.10
C PHE A 140 0.92 -13.94 12.09
N SER A 141 0.86 -14.58 10.92
CA SER A 141 0.79 -16.04 10.83
C SER A 141 2.15 -16.68 11.16
N SER A 142 2.14 -17.95 11.54
CA SER A 142 3.38 -18.70 11.84
C SER A 142 3.39 -20.02 11.05
N PRO A 143 4.27 -20.13 10.02
CA PRO A 143 5.13 -19.09 9.48
C PRO A 143 4.34 -17.93 8.88
N ALA A 144 4.96 -16.75 8.76
CA ALA A 144 4.35 -15.60 8.09
C ALA A 144 4.04 -15.94 6.63
N SER A 145 2.85 -15.59 6.17
CA SER A 145 2.45 -15.85 4.77
C SER A 145 2.84 -14.72 3.82
N CYS A 146 3.24 -13.58 4.36
CA CYS A 146 3.79 -12.42 3.66
C CYS A 146 4.52 -11.52 4.67
N LEU A 147 5.48 -10.72 4.21
CA LEU A 147 6.39 -10.00 5.10
C LEU A 147 6.16 -8.49 5.18
N MET A 148 5.45 -7.92 4.21
CA MET A 148 5.15 -6.48 4.14
C MET A 148 3.68 -6.23 3.79
N HIS A 149 3.11 -5.15 4.35
CA HIS A 149 1.76 -4.69 4.04
C HIS A 149 1.75 -3.16 3.93
N ARG A 150 1.25 -2.61 2.82
CA ARG A 150 1.14 -1.16 2.66
C ARG A 150 -0.27 -0.68 2.96
N GLN A 151 -0.41 0.16 3.98
CA GLN A 151 -1.69 0.72 4.39
C GLN A 151 -1.52 1.93 5.31
N ALA A 152 -2.58 2.74 5.44
CA ALA A 152 -2.64 3.89 6.33
C ALA A 152 -2.59 3.53 7.82
N SER A 153 -2.37 4.54 8.66
CA SER A 153 -2.20 4.42 10.12
C SER A 153 -3.39 3.84 10.88
N PHE A 154 -4.56 3.69 10.26
CA PHE A 154 -5.72 3.05 10.89
C PHE A 154 -5.67 1.52 10.90
N ILE A 155 -4.79 0.90 10.08
CA ILE A 155 -4.82 -0.56 9.84
C ILE A 155 -4.57 -1.42 11.08
N PRO A 156 -3.86 -0.97 12.13
CA PRO A 156 -3.70 -1.74 13.36
C PRO A 156 -5.02 -2.18 14.00
N ALA A 157 -6.11 -1.45 13.79
CA ALA A 157 -7.45 -1.84 14.24
C ALA A 157 -7.95 -3.17 13.63
N PHE A 158 -7.32 -3.66 12.56
CA PHE A 158 -7.62 -4.93 11.88
C PHE A 158 -6.60 -6.02 12.21
N PHE A 159 -5.53 -5.70 12.93
CA PHE A 159 -4.54 -6.69 13.34
C PHE A 159 -5.13 -7.67 14.34
N PRO A 160 -4.65 -8.92 14.40
CA PRO A 160 -4.89 -9.79 15.54
C PRO A 160 -4.47 -9.07 16.83
N LYS A 161 -5.15 -9.31 17.97
CA LYS A 161 -4.89 -8.60 19.23
C LYS A 161 -3.40 -8.45 19.58
N LYS A 162 -2.63 -9.54 19.42
CA LYS A 162 -1.18 -9.51 19.65
C LYS A 162 -0.44 -8.54 18.72
N GLY A 163 -0.89 -8.45 17.47
CA GLY A 163 -0.29 -7.54 16.49
C GLY A 163 -0.68 -6.08 16.71
N GLU A 164 -1.90 -5.83 17.22
CA GLU A 164 -2.34 -4.50 17.60
C GLU A 164 -1.53 -3.96 18.81
N GLU A 165 -1.30 -4.80 19.83
CA GLU A 165 -0.46 -4.48 20.99
C GLU A 165 0.96 -4.08 20.53
N VAL A 166 1.59 -4.89 19.68
CA VAL A 166 2.93 -4.60 19.15
C VAL A 166 2.96 -3.32 18.32
N ALA A 167 1.95 -3.08 17.49
CA ALA A 167 1.88 -1.86 16.66
C ALA A 167 1.68 -0.59 17.49
N ASN A 168 1.06 -0.71 18.67
CA ASN A 168 0.86 0.38 19.61
C ASN A 168 2.01 0.55 20.62
N GLY A 169 3.02 -0.30 20.55
CA GLY A 169 4.21 -0.26 21.42
C GLY A 169 3.97 -0.80 22.82
N GLU A 170 3.02 -1.71 23.01
CA GLU A 170 2.70 -2.39 24.28
C GLU A 170 3.45 -3.72 24.45
#